data_c7b8850da837c526ab341e14595d6d82
#
_entry.id   c7b8850da837c526ab341e14595d6d82
#
_cell.length_a   1.000
_cell.length_b   1.000
_cell.length_c   1.000
_cell.angle_alpha   90.00
_cell.angle_beta   90.00
_cell.angle_gamma   90.00
#
_symmetry.space_group_name_H-M   'P 1'
#
loop_
_entity.id
_entity.type
_entity.pdbx_description
1 polymer ?
#
loop_
_entity_poly.entity_id
_entity_poly.type
_entity_poly.pdbx_seq_one_letter_code
_entity_poly.pdbx_strand_id
1 'polypeptide(L)'
;MKILIQNFFIILVYFLAMPSCNSEVKSTKKVEKKIEKWNKSGVFNQDSAYKFIAKQVYYGPRVPNTIGHKKCGDWIVTKLSSLGFNVREQIGVVTAFNGAKLPVRNIIGSFNEKAKKKIMLCAHWDTRPFADRDTFNINQPIVGANDGASGVGVLLEIARVVEKDSIEIGLEIIFFDVEDYGAPNYNSSFSDLQTSNDTWCLGSQYWSYNISKDYQKPEFGILLDMVGAKDAVFPKEEISRQYAGYHLNKLWKLGKYLGYGNYFKKKIAPPLTDDHTYINQIAQIPTMDIIHYDISQSTNRFDFGHFHHTHKDNLEIIDPQTLKAVGQTVLTYLYNI
;
A
#
# COMPACT_ATOMS: atom_id res chain seq x y z
N MET A 1 -50.61 70.17 47.86
CA MET A 1 -49.53 71.13 47.81
C MET A 1 -48.29 70.38 47.37
N LYS A 2 -48.07 70.14 46.07
CA LYS A 2 -46.84 69.76 45.41
C LYS A 2 -47.13 69.91 43.89
N ILE A 3 -46.44 70.84 43.29
CA ILE A 3 -46.57 71.28 41.91
C ILE A 3 -45.91 70.24 41.03
N LEU A 4 -46.62 69.72 40.04
CA LEU A 4 -46.06 68.90 38.96
C LEU A 4 -45.66 69.81 37.81
N ILE A 5 -44.37 69.81 37.48
CA ILE A 5 -43.81 70.45 36.29
C ILE A 5 -43.76 69.41 35.20
N GLN A 6 -44.53 69.63 34.14
CA GLN A 6 -44.47 68.80 32.90
C GLN A 6 -43.41 69.38 31.97
N ASN A 7 -42.35 68.59 31.74
CA ASN A 7 -41.33 68.87 30.72
C ASN A 7 -41.78 68.30 29.37
N PHE A 8 -42.01 69.16 28.39
CA PHE A 8 -42.19 68.78 27.00
C PHE A 8 -40.84 68.56 26.34
N PHE A 9 -40.56 67.34 25.89
CA PHE A 9 -39.40 67.04 25.05
C PHE A 9 -39.83 67.10 23.59
N ILE A 10 -39.26 68.01 22.84
CA ILE A 10 -39.37 68.15 21.37
C ILE A 10 -38.33 67.17 20.79
N ILE A 11 -38.78 66.09 20.12
CA ILE A 11 -37.94 65.18 19.36
C ILE A 11 -37.76 65.77 17.96
N LEU A 12 -36.56 66.25 17.67
CA LEU A 12 -36.12 66.70 16.35
C LEU A 12 -35.65 65.45 15.57
N VAL A 13 -36.46 65.02 14.58
CA VAL A 13 -36.11 63.90 13.71
C VAL A 13 -35.15 64.37 12.61
N TYR A 14 -33.86 64.01 12.72
CA TYR A 14 -32.90 64.19 11.63
C TYR A 14 -33.02 63.01 10.65
N PHE A 15 -33.49 63.28 9.43
CA PHE A 15 -33.38 62.37 8.30
C PHE A 15 -31.94 62.38 7.80
N LEU A 16 -31.17 61.41 8.19
CA LEU A 16 -29.87 61.09 7.59
C LEU A 16 -30.11 60.29 6.30
N ALA A 17 -29.88 60.92 5.14
CA ALA A 17 -29.80 60.20 3.86
C ALA A 17 -28.60 59.29 3.85
N MET A 18 -28.86 58.02 3.93
CA MET A 18 -27.81 56.99 3.74
C MET A 18 -27.50 56.88 2.24
N PRO A 19 -26.22 56.94 1.79
CA PRO A 19 -25.88 56.63 0.43
C PRO A 19 -26.07 55.12 0.20
N SER A 20 -26.87 54.78 -0.81
CA SER A 20 -27.04 53.41 -1.31
C SER A 20 -25.71 52.91 -1.85
N CYS A 21 -25.04 52.07 -1.07
CA CYS A 21 -23.93 51.26 -1.60
C CYS A 21 -24.48 50.20 -2.53
N ASN A 22 -24.35 50.40 -3.83
CA ASN A 22 -24.50 49.37 -4.83
C ASN A 22 -23.36 48.31 -4.56
N SER A 23 -23.66 47.24 -3.84
CA SER A 23 -22.81 46.09 -3.78
C SER A 23 -22.90 45.40 -5.12
N GLU A 24 -21.87 45.59 -5.97
CA GLU A 24 -21.62 44.73 -7.11
C GLU A 24 -21.57 43.28 -6.60
N VAL A 25 -22.56 42.48 -6.99
CA VAL A 25 -22.53 41.03 -6.81
C VAL A 25 -21.36 40.52 -7.65
N LYS A 26 -20.21 40.34 -7.01
CA LYS A 26 -19.09 39.60 -7.60
C LYS A 26 -19.60 38.23 -7.98
N SER A 27 -19.81 38.02 -9.29
CA SER A 27 -20.06 36.75 -9.90
C SER A 27 -19.00 35.77 -9.39
N THR A 28 -19.40 34.88 -8.50
CA THR A 28 -18.56 33.69 -8.13
C THR A 28 -18.43 32.85 -9.38
N LYS A 29 -17.31 32.97 -10.09
CA LYS A 29 -16.94 32.04 -11.14
C LYS A 29 -17.04 30.65 -10.52
N LYS A 30 -18.05 29.88 -10.91
CA LYS A 30 -18.11 28.44 -10.68
C LYS A 30 -16.78 27.88 -11.22
N VAL A 31 -15.88 27.47 -10.33
CA VAL A 31 -14.72 26.71 -10.71
C VAL A 31 -15.27 25.37 -11.24
N GLU A 32 -15.41 25.28 -12.56
CA GLU A 32 -15.69 24.00 -13.19
C GLU A 32 -14.60 23.04 -12.76
N LYS A 33 -14.95 22.06 -11.92
CA LYS A 33 -14.06 20.96 -11.58
C LYS A 33 -13.75 20.26 -12.87
N LYS A 34 -12.54 20.49 -13.41
CA LYS A 34 -12.01 19.75 -14.56
C LYS A 34 -12.14 18.26 -14.25
N ILE A 35 -13.07 17.59 -14.90
CA ILE A 35 -13.22 16.14 -14.76
C ILE A 35 -11.96 15.54 -15.36
N GLU A 36 -11.15 14.93 -14.53
CA GLU A 36 -9.92 14.27 -14.93
C GLU A 36 -10.31 13.09 -15.83
N LYS A 37 -9.98 13.16 -17.12
CA LYS A 37 -10.17 12.06 -18.06
C LYS A 37 -9.04 11.07 -17.85
N TRP A 38 -9.38 9.84 -17.50
CA TRP A 38 -8.44 8.73 -17.41
C TRP A 38 -8.43 7.98 -18.74
N ASN A 39 -7.22 7.70 -19.24
CA ASN A 39 -7.05 6.86 -20.44
C ASN A 39 -7.43 5.42 -20.13
N LYS A 40 -7.84 4.69 -21.16
CA LYS A 40 -8.07 3.26 -21.02
C LYS A 40 -6.73 2.56 -20.76
N SER A 41 -6.76 1.57 -19.89
CA SER A 41 -5.67 0.63 -19.63
C SER A 41 -6.09 -0.76 -20.09
N GLY A 42 -5.17 -1.70 -20.11
CA GLY A 42 -5.48 -3.12 -20.20
C GLY A 42 -6.44 -3.57 -19.09
N VAL A 43 -7.04 -4.74 -19.27
CA VAL A 43 -7.99 -5.31 -18.31
C VAL A 43 -7.25 -6.26 -17.37
N PHE A 44 -7.28 -5.93 -16.07
CA PHE A 44 -6.78 -6.81 -15.04
C PHE A 44 -7.66 -8.04 -14.86
N ASN A 45 -7.06 -9.23 -14.88
CA ASN A 45 -7.76 -10.50 -14.69
C ASN A 45 -7.57 -11.02 -13.26
N GLN A 46 -8.62 -10.92 -12.47
CA GLN A 46 -8.62 -11.34 -11.06
C GLN A 46 -8.41 -12.84 -10.87
N ASP A 47 -8.90 -13.68 -11.80
CA ASP A 47 -8.75 -15.13 -11.72
C ASP A 47 -7.30 -15.54 -11.99
N SER A 48 -6.61 -14.79 -12.86
CA SER A 48 -5.19 -14.98 -13.10
C SER A 48 -4.36 -14.61 -11.87
N ALA A 49 -4.66 -13.48 -11.23
CA ALA A 49 -4.03 -13.08 -9.98
C ALA A 49 -4.26 -14.12 -8.86
N TYR A 50 -5.50 -14.59 -8.71
CA TYR A 50 -5.82 -15.67 -7.76
C TYR A 50 -5.01 -16.94 -8.02
N LYS A 51 -4.85 -17.35 -9.29
CA LYS A 51 -4.02 -18.52 -9.64
C LYS A 51 -2.56 -18.32 -9.28
N PHE A 52 -2.03 -17.10 -9.38
CA PHE A 52 -0.66 -16.81 -8.93
C PHE A 52 -0.52 -16.86 -7.40
N ILE A 53 -1.54 -16.46 -6.66
CA ILE A 53 -1.59 -16.64 -5.20
C ILE A 53 -1.64 -18.14 -4.86
N ALA A 54 -2.57 -18.87 -5.46
CA ALA A 54 -2.73 -20.30 -5.22
C ALA A 54 -1.45 -21.09 -5.53
N LYS A 55 -0.68 -20.66 -6.55
CA LYS A 55 0.60 -21.29 -6.88
C LYS A 55 1.68 -21.06 -5.82
N GLN A 56 1.73 -19.89 -5.21
CA GLN A 56 2.63 -19.61 -4.08
C GLN A 56 2.25 -20.46 -2.86
N VAL A 57 0.96 -20.49 -2.52
CA VAL A 57 0.42 -21.31 -1.41
C VAL A 57 0.68 -22.80 -1.63
N TYR A 58 0.66 -23.29 -2.86
CA TYR A 58 0.98 -24.68 -3.19
C TYR A 58 2.40 -25.12 -2.75
N TYR A 59 3.35 -24.18 -2.67
CA TYR A 59 4.70 -24.48 -2.16
C TYR A 59 4.76 -24.55 -0.62
N GLY A 60 3.65 -24.23 0.06
CA GLY A 60 3.56 -24.12 1.52
C GLY A 60 4.09 -22.78 2.03
N PRO A 61 4.32 -22.68 3.35
CA PRO A 61 4.92 -21.50 3.96
C PRO A 61 6.26 -21.14 3.29
N ARG A 62 6.41 -19.86 2.93
CA ARG A 62 7.62 -19.34 2.30
C ARG A 62 8.56 -18.74 3.34
N VAL A 63 8.71 -19.43 4.46
CA VAL A 63 9.63 -19.00 5.52
C VAL A 63 11.06 -19.03 5.00
N PRO A 64 11.85 -17.96 5.15
CA PRO A 64 13.23 -17.90 4.73
C PRO A 64 14.05 -19.13 5.15
N ASN A 65 14.91 -19.60 4.26
CA ASN A 65 15.76 -20.79 4.45
C ASN A 65 15.02 -22.16 4.42
N THR A 66 13.76 -22.21 3.93
CA THR A 66 13.02 -23.46 3.74
C THR A 66 12.96 -23.91 2.28
N ILE A 67 12.61 -25.18 2.06
CA ILE A 67 12.41 -25.73 0.69
C ILE A 67 11.23 -25.03 0.00
N GLY A 68 10.14 -24.72 0.71
CA GLY A 68 8.99 -24.00 0.18
C GLY A 68 9.39 -22.63 -0.34
N HIS A 69 10.12 -21.88 0.47
CA HIS A 69 10.69 -20.57 0.13
C HIS A 69 11.55 -20.65 -1.14
N LYS A 70 12.55 -21.56 -1.16
CA LYS A 70 13.40 -21.72 -2.34
C LYS A 70 12.60 -22.00 -3.61
N LYS A 71 11.68 -22.98 -3.58
CA LYS A 71 10.87 -23.36 -4.74
C LYS A 71 9.95 -22.23 -5.22
N CYS A 72 9.37 -21.49 -4.28
CA CYS A 72 8.52 -20.35 -4.62
C CYS A 72 9.33 -19.23 -5.27
N GLY A 73 10.48 -18.86 -4.70
CA GLY A 73 11.38 -17.87 -5.29
C GLY A 73 11.84 -18.24 -6.70
N ASP A 74 12.25 -19.52 -6.92
CA ASP A 74 12.61 -20.02 -8.26
C ASP A 74 11.44 -19.89 -9.25
N TRP A 75 10.23 -20.16 -8.80
CA TRP A 75 9.02 -20.00 -9.62
C TRP A 75 8.73 -18.52 -9.91
N ILE A 76 8.84 -17.61 -8.94
CA ILE A 76 8.63 -16.17 -9.14
C ILE A 76 9.60 -15.63 -10.19
N VAL A 77 10.91 -15.97 -10.07
CA VAL A 77 11.95 -15.58 -11.05
C VAL A 77 11.57 -16.06 -12.44
N THR A 78 11.27 -17.37 -12.58
CA THR A 78 10.89 -17.97 -13.87
C THR A 78 9.63 -17.32 -14.44
N LYS A 79 8.63 -17.06 -13.59
CA LYS A 79 7.37 -16.48 -14.00
C LYS A 79 7.54 -15.05 -14.48
N LEU A 80 8.21 -14.21 -13.71
CA LEU A 80 8.42 -12.81 -14.06
C LEU A 80 9.28 -12.68 -15.34
N SER A 81 10.32 -13.52 -15.49
CA SER A 81 11.11 -13.60 -16.74
C SER A 81 10.25 -14.01 -17.94
N SER A 82 9.32 -14.96 -17.77
CA SER A 82 8.40 -15.39 -18.85
C SER A 82 7.43 -14.32 -19.29
N LEU A 83 7.28 -13.25 -18.52
CA LEU A 83 6.46 -12.07 -18.81
C LEU A 83 7.30 -10.91 -19.39
N GLY A 84 8.47 -11.20 -19.93
CA GLY A 84 9.31 -10.22 -20.63
C GLY A 84 10.11 -9.27 -19.73
N PHE A 85 10.13 -9.51 -18.42
CA PHE A 85 10.95 -8.70 -17.51
C PHE A 85 12.40 -9.20 -17.49
N ASN A 86 13.34 -8.28 -17.46
CA ASN A 86 14.73 -8.59 -17.14
C ASN A 86 14.85 -8.78 -15.63
N VAL A 87 15.06 -10.02 -15.18
CA VAL A 87 15.03 -10.38 -13.77
C VAL A 87 16.45 -10.53 -13.22
N ARG A 88 16.72 -9.86 -12.12
CA ARG A 88 17.93 -10.03 -11.30
C ARG A 88 17.54 -10.33 -9.85
N GLU A 89 18.45 -10.96 -9.15
CA GLU A 89 18.27 -11.29 -7.74
C GLU A 89 19.32 -10.55 -6.92
N GLN A 90 18.90 -9.92 -5.83
CA GLN A 90 19.80 -9.36 -4.84
C GLN A 90 19.89 -10.34 -3.68
N ILE A 91 21.04 -10.99 -3.56
CA ILE A 91 21.31 -12.01 -2.56
C ILE A 91 22.15 -11.42 -1.44
N GLY A 92 21.81 -11.77 -0.20
CA GLY A 92 22.55 -11.34 0.98
C GLY A 92 22.25 -12.16 2.22
N VAL A 93 22.69 -11.66 3.35
CA VAL A 93 22.39 -12.25 4.66
C VAL A 93 22.06 -11.14 5.64
N VAL A 94 20.93 -11.30 6.35
CA VAL A 94 20.51 -10.41 7.43
C VAL A 94 20.50 -11.16 8.77
N THR A 95 20.41 -10.42 9.85
CA THR A 95 20.31 -10.99 11.19
C THR A 95 18.90 -10.72 11.74
N ALA A 96 18.16 -11.80 12.01
CA ALA A 96 16.84 -11.73 12.60
C ALA A 96 16.90 -11.35 14.09
N PHE A 97 15.75 -10.99 14.66
CA PHE A 97 15.58 -10.60 16.07
C PHE A 97 16.19 -11.57 17.08
N ASN A 98 16.24 -12.87 16.77
CA ASN A 98 16.75 -13.93 17.60
C ASN A 98 18.23 -14.27 17.34
N GLY A 99 18.94 -13.48 16.54
CA GLY A 99 20.33 -13.70 16.13
C GLY A 99 20.52 -14.67 14.96
N ALA A 100 19.45 -15.28 14.44
CA ALA A 100 19.54 -16.16 13.30
C ALA A 100 20.03 -15.41 12.04
N LYS A 101 20.93 -16.07 11.30
CA LYS A 101 21.37 -15.55 9.99
C LYS A 101 20.43 -16.07 8.91
N LEU A 102 19.70 -15.16 8.28
CA LEU A 102 18.74 -15.47 7.24
C LEU A 102 19.29 -15.05 5.87
N PRO A 103 19.25 -15.94 4.87
CA PRO A 103 19.52 -15.55 3.50
C PRO A 103 18.40 -14.61 3.03
N VAL A 104 18.78 -13.50 2.42
CA VAL A 104 17.87 -12.59 1.73
C VAL A 104 17.94 -12.86 0.24
N ARG A 105 16.79 -12.93 -0.40
CA ARG A 105 16.62 -13.10 -1.83
C ARG A 105 15.58 -12.14 -2.38
N ASN A 106 15.94 -10.87 -2.55
CA ASN A 106 15.07 -9.91 -3.21
C ASN A 106 15.07 -10.16 -4.72
N ILE A 107 13.87 -10.30 -5.31
CA ILE A 107 13.69 -10.58 -6.74
C ILE A 107 13.26 -9.29 -7.43
N ILE A 108 14.03 -8.85 -8.41
CA ILE A 108 13.86 -7.54 -9.05
C ILE A 108 13.69 -7.75 -10.56
N GLY A 109 12.52 -7.39 -11.07
CA GLY A 109 12.22 -7.43 -12.50
C GLY A 109 12.10 -6.04 -13.10
N SER A 110 12.77 -5.79 -14.21
CA SER A 110 12.75 -4.51 -14.91
C SER A 110 12.14 -4.66 -16.28
N PHE A 111 11.22 -3.75 -16.61
CA PHE A 111 10.58 -3.65 -17.92
C PHE A 111 10.80 -2.23 -18.48
N ASN A 112 11.07 -2.12 -19.78
CA ASN A 112 11.33 -0.86 -20.46
C ASN A 112 12.40 0.01 -19.74
N GLU A 113 13.56 -0.59 -19.46
CA GLU A 113 14.63 0.00 -18.64
C GLU A 113 15.17 1.33 -19.16
N LYS A 114 15.04 1.57 -20.48
CA LYS A 114 15.54 2.81 -21.14
C LYS A 114 14.58 3.98 -21.01
N ALA A 115 13.37 3.76 -20.47
CA ALA A 115 12.41 4.84 -20.26
C ALA A 115 12.98 5.88 -19.30
N LYS A 116 12.74 7.15 -19.60
CA LYS A 116 13.17 8.28 -18.77
C LYS A 116 12.44 8.32 -17.43
N LYS A 117 11.17 7.97 -17.45
CA LYS A 117 10.29 7.91 -16.28
C LYS A 117 10.18 6.47 -15.80
N LYS A 118 10.49 6.22 -14.55
CA LYS A 118 10.43 4.90 -13.93
C LYS A 118 9.54 4.92 -12.71
N ILE A 119 8.79 3.84 -12.53
CA ILE A 119 7.92 3.61 -11.38
C ILE A 119 8.28 2.26 -10.77
N MET A 120 8.24 2.20 -9.44
CA MET A 120 8.46 0.96 -8.70
C MET A 120 7.12 0.41 -8.19
N LEU A 121 6.92 -0.89 -8.35
CA LEU A 121 5.89 -1.65 -7.66
C LEU A 121 6.58 -2.68 -6.79
N CYS A 122 6.10 -2.87 -5.58
CA CYS A 122 6.71 -3.85 -4.68
C CYS A 122 5.68 -4.60 -3.83
N ALA A 123 6.08 -5.75 -3.32
CA ALA A 123 5.38 -6.59 -2.37
C ALA A 123 6.40 -7.50 -1.69
N HIS A 124 6.12 -8.00 -0.49
CA HIS A 124 6.93 -9.08 0.06
C HIS A 124 6.43 -10.46 -0.43
N TRP A 125 7.30 -11.47 -0.43
CA TRP A 125 6.95 -12.79 -0.94
C TRP A 125 7.20 -13.93 0.06
N ASP A 126 7.95 -13.66 1.12
CA ASP A 126 8.12 -14.58 2.25
C ASP A 126 6.86 -14.70 3.10
N THR A 127 6.89 -15.47 4.14
CA THR A 127 5.80 -15.61 5.11
C THR A 127 6.30 -15.74 6.52
N ARG A 128 5.44 -15.35 7.44
CA ARG A 128 5.68 -15.42 8.87
C ARG A 128 5.97 -16.84 9.35
N PRO A 129 7.06 -17.05 10.12
CA PRO A 129 7.38 -18.33 10.70
C PRO A 129 6.54 -18.69 11.93
N PHE A 130 5.70 -17.79 12.40
CA PHE A 130 4.90 -17.93 13.61
C PHE A 130 3.46 -17.49 13.39
N ALA A 131 2.48 -18.28 13.84
CA ALA A 131 1.08 -17.86 13.88
C ALA A 131 0.79 -17.12 15.20
N ASP A 132 1.56 -16.06 15.50
CA ASP A 132 1.62 -15.44 16.84
C ASP A 132 0.37 -14.63 17.23
N ARG A 133 -0.60 -14.50 16.34
CA ARG A 133 -1.94 -13.96 16.64
C ARG A 133 -3.01 -15.05 16.66
N ASP A 134 -2.65 -16.32 16.46
CA ASP A 134 -3.56 -17.44 16.60
C ASP A 134 -3.68 -17.89 18.07
N THR A 135 -4.71 -18.68 18.35
CA THR A 135 -4.92 -19.32 19.66
C THR A 135 -4.38 -20.75 19.70
N PHE A 136 -3.97 -21.29 18.56
CA PHE A 136 -3.52 -22.66 18.39
C PHE A 136 -2.29 -22.73 17.48
N ASN A 137 -1.35 -23.62 17.81
CA ASN A 137 -0.10 -23.82 17.02
C ASN A 137 0.69 -22.52 16.74
N ILE A 138 0.74 -21.63 17.70
CA ILE A 138 1.34 -20.29 17.57
C ILE A 138 2.81 -20.31 17.09
N ASN A 139 3.53 -21.40 17.29
CA ASN A 139 4.92 -21.58 16.86
C ASN A 139 5.05 -22.25 15.47
N GLN A 140 3.95 -22.39 14.75
CA GLN A 140 3.95 -22.94 13.39
C GLN A 140 3.82 -21.82 12.36
N PRO A 141 4.43 -21.97 11.17
CA PRO A 141 4.34 -20.97 10.12
C PRO A 141 2.95 -20.90 9.51
N ILE A 142 2.58 -19.71 9.02
CA ILE A 142 1.36 -19.50 8.24
C ILE A 142 1.62 -19.72 6.74
N VAL A 143 0.55 -19.99 5.98
CA VAL A 143 0.68 -20.14 4.52
C VAL A 143 0.67 -18.80 3.80
N GLY A 144 0.24 -17.70 4.44
CA GLY A 144 0.34 -16.34 3.95
C GLY A 144 -0.28 -16.16 2.55
N ALA A 145 -1.56 -16.49 2.41
CA ALA A 145 -2.24 -16.32 1.12
C ALA A 145 -2.53 -14.85 0.82
N ASN A 146 -2.83 -14.08 1.87
CA ASN A 146 -3.01 -12.65 1.77
C ASN A 146 -1.72 -11.91 2.07
N ASP A 147 -1.02 -12.33 3.11
CA ASP A 147 0.23 -11.82 3.68
C ASP A 147 1.42 -12.68 3.18
N GLY A 148 2.10 -12.35 2.23
CA GLY A 148 2.48 -11.49 1.14
C GLY A 148 2.07 -12.03 -0.24
N ALA A 149 1.43 -13.28 -0.36
CA ALA A 149 1.19 -13.83 -1.69
C ALA A 149 0.19 -12.98 -2.51
N SER A 150 -0.71 -12.21 -1.87
CA SER A 150 -1.69 -11.41 -2.57
C SER A 150 -1.05 -10.26 -3.36
N GLY A 151 -0.12 -9.53 -2.75
CA GLY A 151 0.65 -8.48 -3.41
C GLY A 151 1.41 -9.01 -4.62
N VAL A 152 2.16 -10.10 -4.44
CA VAL A 152 2.88 -10.79 -5.53
C VAL A 152 1.94 -11.23 -6.64
N GLY A 153 0.78 -11.81 -6.31
CA GLY A 153 -0.21 -12.27 -7.29
C GLY A 153 -0.77 -11.13 -8.15
N VAL A 154 -1.07 -9.98 -7.53
CA VAL A 154 -1.51 -8.78 -8.23
C VAL A 154 -0.41 -8.23 -9.14
N LEU A 155 0.83 -8.14 -8.65
CA LEU A 155 1.95 -7.61 -9.44
C LEU A 155 2.32 -8.50 -10.62
N LEU A 156 2.26 -9.82 -10.48
CA LEU A 156 2.47 -10.75 -11.61
C LEU A 156 1.36 -10.62 -12.68
N GLU A 157 0.13 -10.34 -12.28
CA GLU A 157 -0.94 -10.09 -13.23
C GLU A 157 -0.78 -8.74 -13.94
N ILE A 158 -0.35 -7.70 -13.21
CA ILE A 158 0.02 -6.41 -13.82
C ILE A 158 1.14 -6.62 -14.85
N ALA A 159 2.19 -7.37 -14.49
CA ALA A 159 3.29 -7.68 -15.40
C ALA A 159 2.80 -8.38 -16.68
N ARG A 160 1.84 -9.33 -16.54
CA ARG A 160 1.24 -10.04 -17.68
C ARG A 160 0.45 -9.09 -18.62
N VAL A 161 -0.23 -8.11 -18.06
CA VAL A 161 -0.97 -7.14 -18.88
C VAL A 161 0.01 -6.18 -19.57
N VAL A 162 1.00 -5.69 -18.85
CA VAL A 162 2.02 -4.76 -19.38
C VAL A 162 2.85 -5.39 -20.50
N GLU A 163 3.14 -6.69 -20.41
CA GLU A 163 3.84 -7.43 -21.47
C GLU A 163 3.04 -7.42 -22.79
N LYS A 164 1.71 -7.51 -22.71
CA LYS A 164 0.83 -7.52 -23.87
C LYS A 164 0.50 -6.13 -24.41
N ASP A 165 0.22 -5.21 -23.50
CA ASP A 165 -0.24 -3.85 -23.79
C ASP A 165 0.84 -2.86 -23.31
N SER A 166 2.00 -2.82 -23.96
CA SER A 166 3.18 -2.08 -23.49
C SER A 166 2.84 -0.67 -22.97
N ILE A 167 3.59 -0.24 -21.94
CA ILE A 167 3.52 1.12 -21.37
C ILE A 167 4.76 1.93 -21.73
N GLU A 168 4.62 3.26 -21.79
CA GLU A 168 5.74 4.15 -22.13
C GLU A 168 6.74 4.33 -21.00
N ILE A 169 6.31 4.10 -19.74
CA ILE A 169 7.16 4.21 -18.56
C ILE A 169 8.01 2.95 -18.35
N GLY A 170 9.15 3.11 -17.68
CA GLY A 170 9.89 1.99 -17.11
C GLY A 170 9.19 1.49 -15.85
N LEU A 171 9.08 0.17 -15.71
CA LEU A 171 8.50 -0.46 -14.55
C LEU A 171 9.53 -1.35 -13.87
N GLU A 172 9.78 -1.13 -12.58
CA GLU A 172 10.55 -2.02 -11.74
C GLU A 172 9.61 -2.69 -10.75
N ILE A 173 9.56 -4.02 -10.76
CA ILE A 173 8.82 -4.82 -9.79
C ILE A 173 9.83 -5.44 -8.84
N ILE A 174 9.67 -5.21 -7.54
CA ILE A 174 10.54 -5.78 -6.51
C ILE A 174 9.70 -6.64 -5.57
N PHE A 175 10.08 -7.91 -5.45
CA PHE A 175 9.54 -8.78 -4.42
C PHE A 175 10.57 -8.88 -3.29
N PHE A 176 10.27 -8.27 -2.16
CA PHE A 176 11.12 -8.27 -0.97
C PHE A 176 11.01 -9.58 -0.21
N ASP A 177 12.13 -10.03 0.32
CA ASP A 177 12.25 -11.22 1.16
C ASP A 177 12.45 -10.81 2.62
N VAL A 178 12.20 -11.73 3.56
CA VAL A 178 12.45 -11.52 5.00
C VAL A 178 11.76 -10.25 5.53
N GLU A 179 10.56 -9.97 5.04
CA GLU A 179 9.73 -8.91 5.59
C GLU A 179 9.17 -9.34 6.94
N ASP A 180 8.58 -10.56 6.99
CA ASP A 180 7.67 -11.03 8.02
C ASP A 180 8.35 -11.91 9.10
N TYR A 181 9.68 -11.82 9.22
CA TYR A 181 10.46 -12.54 10.22
C TYR A 181 10.70 -11.72 11.50
N GLY A 182 9.79 -10.81 11.84
CA GLY A 182 9.88 -9.99 13.06
C GLY A 182 9.62 -10.77 14.35
N ALA A 183 9.97 -10.17 15.50
CA ALA A 183 9.81 -10.81 16.81
C ALA A 183 8.35 -11.16 17.10
N PRO A 184 8.04 -12.38 17.62
CA PRO A 184 6.67 -12.80 17.89
C PRO A 184 6.09 -12.10 19.12
N ASN A 185 4.81 -11.76 19.08
CA ASN A 185 4.10 -10.98 20.10
C ASN A 185 3.93 -11.67 21.46
N TYR A 186 4.03 -13.00 21.51
CA TYR A 186 3.80 -13.79 22.73
C TYR A 186 5.06 -13.99 23.60
N ASN A 187 6.22 -13.58 23.14
CA ASN A 187 7.47 -13.83 23.85
C ASN A 187 7.96 -12.55 24.54
N SER A 188 7.73 -12.45 25.87
CA SER A 188 8.15 -11.32 26.67
C SER A 188 9.66 -11.06 26.67
N SER A 189 10.48 -12.08 26.38
CA SER A 189 11.94 -11.94 26.27
C SER A 189 12.37 -11.09 25.08
N PHE A 190 11.46 -10.86 24.13
CA PHE A 190 11.67 -10.02 22.96
C PHE A 190 10.82 -8.76 22.96
N SER A 191 10.19 -8.40 24.11
CA SER A 191 9.33 -7.23 24.21
C SER A 191 9.99 -5.95 23.73
N ASP A 192 11.27 -5.75 24.07
CA ASP A 192 12.03 -4.57 23.64
C ASP A 192 12.34 -4.59 22.13
N LEU A 193 12.48 -5.77 21.55
CA LEU A 193 12.67 -5.96 20.11
C LEU A 193 11.36 -5.82 19.33
N GLN A 194 10.21 -6.15 19.93
CA GLN A 194 8.90 -5.94 19.33
C GLN A 194 8.58 -4.45 19.14
N THR A 195 9.08 -3.59 20.01
CA THR A 195 8.95 -2.13 19.86
C THR A 195 9.97 -1.54 18.90
N SER A 196 11.02 -2.31 18.53
CA SER A 196 12.00 -1.91 17.54
C SER A 196 11.50 -2.28 16.14
N ASN A 197 11.19 -1.27 15.33
CA ASN A 197 10.82 -1.43 13.94
C ASN A 197 11.95 -2.07 13.10
N ASP A 198 13.18 -2.09 13.62
CA ASP A 198 14.37 -2.60 12.91
C ASP A 198 14.40 -4.12 12.76
N THR A 199 13.46 -4.86 13.37
CA THR A 199 13.37 -6.33 13.25
C THR A 199 12.48 -6.81 12.11
N TRP A 200 11.75 -5.91 11.46
CA TRP A 200 10.83 -6.17 10.37
C TRP A 200 11.37 -5.68 9.04
N CYS A 201 10.81 -6.15 7.94
CA CYS A 201 11.11 -5.66 6.59
C CYS A 201 12.61 -5.73 6.24
N LEU A 202 13.30 -6.78 6.73
CA LEU A 202 14.76 -6.86 6.62
C LEU A 202 15.25 -6.92 5.17
N GLY A 203 14.42 -7.41 4.23
CA GLY A 203 14.74 -7.45 2.81
C GLY A 203 14.73 -6.07 2.17
N SER A 204 13.73 -5.24 2.44
CA SER A 204 13.70 -3.87 1.92
C SER A 204 14.72 -2.96 2.60
N GLN A 205 15.02 -3.18 3.89
CA GLN A 205 16.16 -2.55 4.54
C GLN A 205 17.46 -2.90 3.82
N TYR A 206 17.72 -4.21 3.63
CA TYR A 206 18.92 -4.68 2.93
C TYR A 206 19.00 -4.10 1.52
N TRP A 207 17.90 -4.10 0.77
CA TRP A 207 17.85 -3.51 -0.56
C TRP A 207 18.19 -2.01 -0.54
N SER A 208 17.56 -1.26 0.35
CA SER A 208 17.72 0.20 0.44
C SER A 208 19.14 0.63 0.80
N TYR A 209 19.83 -0.13 1.66
CA TYR A 209 21.24 0.14 2.00
C TYR A 209 22.22 -0.28 0.90
N ASN A 210 21.83 -1.20 0.01
CA ASN A 210 22.72 -1.81 -0.98
C ASN A 210 22.35 -1.47 -2.43
N ILE A 211 21.57 -0.41 -2.66
CA ILE A 211 21.34 0.09 -4.00
C ILE A 211 22.64 0.68 -4.59
N SER A 212 22.88 0.41 -5.88
CA SER A 212 24.07 0.95 -6.57
C SER A 212 24.04 2.47 -6.61
N LYS A 213 25.23 3.09 -6.61
CA LYS A 213 25.36 4.54 -6.78
C LYS A 213 24.81 5.03 -8.13
N ASP A 214 24.86 4.18 -9.16
CA ASP A 214 24.35 4.47 -10.50
C ASP A 214 22.88 4.08 -10.68
N TYR A 215 22.21 3.65 -9.59
CA TYR A 215 20.82 3.27 -9.64
C TYR A 215 19.93 4.47 -9.99
N GLN A 216 19.23 4.35 -11.11
CA GLN A 216 18.26 5.34 -11.53
C GLN A 216 16.98 5.18 -10.74
N LYS A 217 16.84 5.93 -9.66
CA LYS A 217 15.70 5.86 -8.76
C LYS A 217 14.39 6.08 -9.51
N PRO A 218 13.36 5.27 -9.25
CA PRO A 218 11.99 5.54 -9.69
C PRO A 218 11.48 6.88 -9.14
N GLU A 219 10.56 7.53 -9.86
CA GLU A 219 9.93 8.76 -9.39
C GLU A 219 9.12 8.54 -8.11
N PHE A 220 8.48 7.38 -8.01
CA PHE A 220 7.78 6.92 -6.81
C PHE A 220 7.58 5.39 -6.83
N GLY A 221 7.15 4.85 -5.70
CA GLY A 221 6.80 3.44 -5.51
C GLY A 221 5.37 3.23 -5.03
N ILE A 222 4.85 2.03 -5.29
CA ILE A 222 3.59 1.51 -4.73
C ILE A 222 3.87 0.13 -4.14
N LEU A 223 3.75 0.02 -2.83
CA LEU A 223 3.76 -1.26 -2.12
C LEU A 223 2.35 -1.85 -2.11
N LEU A 224 2.24 -3.16 -2.27
CA LEU A 224 1.01 -3.92 -2.12
C LEU A 224 1.20 -4.97 -1.04
N ASP A 225 0.56 -4.77 0.10
CA ASP A 225 0.53 -5.74 1.17
C ASP A 225 -0.89 -6.06 1.62
N MET A 226 -1.19 -7.34 1.86
CA MET A 226 -2.51 -7.84 2.27
C MET A 226 -3.68 -7.30 1.42
N VAL A 227 -3.55 -7.37 0.09
CA VAL A 227 -4.50 -6.78 -0.90
C VAL A 227 -5.50 -7.77 -1.47
N GLY A 228 -5.65 -8.96 -0.87
CA GLY A 228 -6.48 -10.03 -1.41
C GLY A 228 -7.70 -10.43 -0.58
N ALA A 229 -7.76 -10.08 0.69
CA ALA A 229 -8.82 -10.55 1.57
C ALA A 229 -10.19 -9.99 1.21
N LYS A 230 -11.23 -10.80 1.45
CA LYS A 230 -12.64 -10.36 1.35
C LYS A 230 -12.89 -9.19 2.29
N ASP A 231 -13.68 -8.23 1.84
CA ASP A 231 -14.06 -7.02 2.59
C ASP A 231 -12.86 -6.14 3.01
N ALA A 232 -11.73 -6.26 2.33
CA ALA A 232 -10.56 -5.44 2.61
C ALA A 232 -10.85 -3.94 2.46
N VAL A 233 -10.23 -3.15 3.32
CA VAL A 233 -10.36 -1.68 3.36
C VAL A 233 -8.96 -1.08 3.34
N PHE A 234 -8.72 -0.19 2.38
CA PHE A 234 -7.46 0.50 2.21
C PHE A 234 -7.63 1.97 2.61
N PRO A 235 -7.19 2.38 3.80
CA PRO A 235 -7.16 3.78 4.22
C PRO A 235 -5.96 4.49 3.60
N LYS A 236 -5.83 5.79 3.88
CA LYS A 236 -4.62 6.54 3.58
C LYS A 236 -3.74 6.55 4.82
N GLU A 237 -2.74 5.71 4.83
CA GLU A 237 -1.80 5.56 5.92
C GLU A 237 -0.87 6.78 6.01
N GLU A 238 -0.42 7.14 7.21
CA GLU A 238 0.23 8.44 7.44
C GLU A 238 1.62 8.57 6.81
N ILE A 239 2.46 7.51 6.81
CA ILE A 239 3.78 7.54 6.16
C ILE A 239 3.61 7.71 4.65
N SER A 240 2.70 6.96 4.03
CA SER A 240 2.33 7.11 2.62
C SER A 240 1.85 8.52 2.29
N ARG A 241 1.10 9.14 3.18
CA ARG A 241 0.64 10.53 3.01
C ARG A 241 1.79 11.52 3.07
N GLN A 242 2.72 11.30 3.97
CA GLN A 242 3.88 12.18 4.17
C GLN A 242 4.82 12.15 2.97
N TYR A 243 5.16 10.98 2.47
CA TYR A 243 6.18 10.82 1.43
C TYR A 243 5.62 10.84 0.00
N ALA A 244 4.47 10.19 -0.24
CA ALA A 244 3.90 10.01 -1.57
C ALA A 244 2.48 10.60 -1.71
N GLY A 245 2.10 11.58 -0.90
CA GLY A 245 0.74 12.08 -0.76
C GLY A 245 0.08 12.56 -2.05
N TYR A 246 0.84 13.09 -3.02
CA TYR A 246 0.31 13.46 -4.33
C TYR A 246 -0.21 12.21 -5.09
N HIS A 247 0.62 11.19 -5.23
CA HIS A 247 0.30 9.95 -5.94
C HIS A 247 -0.77 9.16 -5.21
N LEU A 248 -0.69 9.07 -3.87
CA LEU A 248 -1.69 8.46 -3.01
C LEU A 248 -3.08 9.06 -3.25
N ASN A 249 -3.20 10.39 -3.20
CA ASN A 249 -4.48 11.05 -3.41
C ASN A 249 -5.06 10.82 -4.81
N LYS A 250 -4.18 10.82 -5.82
CA LYS A 250 -4.56 10.61 -7.22
C LYS A 250 -5.03 9.16 -7.44
N LEU A 251 -4.34 8.17 -6.87
CA LEU A 251 -4.69 6.75 -6.97
C LEU A 251 -6.01 6.45 -6.24
N TRP A 252 -6.23 6.96 -5.01
CA TRP A 252 -7.51 6.79 -4.30
C TRP A 252 -8.68 7.44 -5.03
N LYS A 253 -8.45 8.59 -5.67
CA LYS A 253 -9.46 9.24 -6.51
C LYS A 253 -9.80 8.38 -7.73
N LEU A 254 -8.80 7.77 -8.36
CA LEU A 254 -8.97 6.85 -9.48
C LEU A 254 -9.74 5.59 -9.04
N GLY A 255 -9.38 4.94 -7.94
CA GLY A 255 -10.09 3.78 -7.40
C GLY A 255 -11.58 4.08 -7.20
N LYS A 256 -11.89 5.24 -6.64
CA LYS A 256 -13.29 5.69 -6.53
C LYS A 256 -13.95 5.91 -7.90
N TYR A 257 -13.25 6.52 -8.86
CA TYR A 257 -13.75 6.75 -10.21
C TYR A 257 -14.08 5.44 -10.94
N LEU A 258 -13.27 4.40 -10.74
CA LEU A 258 -13.46 3.07 -11.29
C LEU A 258 -14.57 2.25 -10.58
N GLY A 259 -15.22 2.80 -9.57
CA GLY A 259 -16.28 2.11 -8.82
C GLY A 259 -15.81 1.36 -7.57
N TYR A 260 -14.51 1.44 -7.22
CA TYR A 260 -13.91 0.73 -6.09
C TYR A 260 -13.84 1.55 -4.79
N GLY A 261 -14.71 2.55 -4.65
CA GLY A 261 -14.74 3.42 -3.46
C GLY A 261 -15.06 2.71 -2.14
N ASN A 262 -15.56 1.46 -2.20
CA ASN A 262 -15.75 0.62 -1.01
C ASN A 262 -14.43 0.08 -0.46
N TYR A 263 -13.42 -0.09 -1.28
CA TYR A 263 -12.08 -0.50 -0.91
C TYR A 263 -11.20 0.71 -0.57
N PHE A 264 -11.10 1.69 -1.44
CA PHE A 264 -10.26 2.89 -1.28
C PHE A 264 -10.96 3.98 -0.47
N LYS A 265 -10.78 3.95 0.85
CA LYS A 265 -11.46 4.88 1.78
C LYS A 265 -10.70 6.20 1.93
N LYS A 266 -11.44 7.28 2.15
CA LYS A 266 -10.85 8.58 2.48
C LYS A 266 -10.32 8.67 3.92
N LYS A 267 -10.53 7.61 4.72
CA LYS A 267 -10.10 7.53 6.10
C LYS A 267 -8.58 7.62 6.19
N ILE A 268 -8.10 8.35 7.17
CA ILE A 268 -6.68 8.44 7.50
C ILE A 268 -6.42 7.40 8.57
N ALA A 269 -5.40 6.59 8.37
CA ALA A 269 -4.91 5.63 9.35
C ALA A 269 -3.61 6.13 9.99
N PRO A 270 -3.31 5.72 11.23
CA PRO A 270 -2.03 6.03 11.86
C PRO A 270 -0.86 5.46 11.05
N PRO A 271 0.38 5.93 11.31
CA PRO A 271 1.56 5.36 10.68
C PRO A 271 1.70 3.88 11.05
N LEU A 272 2.19 3.09 10.11
CA LEU A 272 2.57 1.70 10.32
C LEU A 272 3.97 1.46 9.76
N THR A 273 4.62 0.40 10.26
CA THR A 273 5.91 -0.05 9.74
C THR A 273 5.66 -1.14 8.72
N ASP A 274 6.21 -0.94 7.52
CA ASP A 274 6.20 -1.89 6.42
C ASP A 274 7.37 -1.52 5.47
N ASP A 275 7.61 -2.30 4.43
CA ASP A 275 8.70 -2.11 3.45
C ASP A 275 8.79 -0.67 2.93
N HIS A 276 7.65 0.00 2.68
CA HIS A 276 7.63 1.39 2.22
C HIS A 276 8.28 2.36 3.22
N THR A 277 8.28 2.05 4.51
CA THR A 277 8.92 2.89 5.53
C THR A 277 10.41 3.00 5.27
N TYR A 278 11.08 1.88 5.06
CA TYR A 278 12.53 1.83 4.82
C TYR A 278 12.90 2.32 3.42
N ILE A 279 12.06 2.06 2.42
CA ILE A 279 12.23 2.62 1.08
C ILE A 279 12.20 4.14 1.14
N ASN A 280 11.23 4.73 1.86
CA ASN A 280 11.12 6.17 2.03
C ASN A 280 12.30 6.76 2.79
N GLN A 281 12.69 6.15 3.91
CA GLN A 281 13.69 6.72 4.82
C GLN A 281 15.13 6.51 4.34
N ILE A 282 15.43 5.33 3.79
CA ILE A 282 16.81 4.93 3.44
C ILE A 282 17.06 5.15 1.95
N ALA A 283 16.25 4.54 1.08
CA ALA A 283 16.39 4.69 -0.36
C ALA A 283 15.94 6.06 -0.87
N GLN A 284 15.15 6.80 -0.09
CA GLN A 284 14.62 8.13 -0.44
C GLN A 284 13.83 8.11 -1.76
N ILE A 285 12.98 7.09 -1.92
CA ILE A 285 12.05 6.97 -3.04
C ILE A 285 10.64 7.13 -2.47
N PRO A 286 9.88 8.18 -2.86
CA PRO A 286 8.52 8.40 -2.37
C PRO A 286 7.63 7.18 -2.64
N THR A 287 7.32 6.39 -1.64
CA THR A 287 6.58 5.14 -1.78
C THR A 287 5.33 5.16 -0.91
N MET A 288 4.19 4.82 -1.51
CA MET A 288 2.93 4.61 -0.79
C MET A 288 2.64 3.13 -0.64
N ASP A 289 1.85 2.81 0.37
CA ASP A 289 1.38 1.49 0.66
C ASP A 289 -0.13 1.36 0.43
N ILE A 290 -0.55 0.28 -0.21
CA ILE A 290 -1.93 -0.18 -0.31
C ILE A 290 -2.04 -1.42 0.55
N ILE A 291 -2.50 -1.23 1.77
CA ILE A 291 -2.58 -2.29 2.78
C ILE A 291 -3.96 -2.34 3.42
N HIS A 292 -4.46 -3.56 3.70
CA HIS A 292 -5.67 -3.71 4.51
C HIS A 292 -5.43 -3.28 5.95
N TYR A 293 -6.07 -2.16 6.34
CA TYR A 293 -5.91 -1.61 7.68
C TYR A 293 -7.18 -0.85 8.09
N ASP A 294 -8.00 -1.43 8.94
CA ASP A 294 -9.28 -0.82 9.34
C ASP A 294 -9.51 -0.92 10.84
N ILE A 295 -10.53 -0.21 11.33
CA ILE A 295 -10.91 -0.27 12.74
C ILE A 295 -11.60 -1.61 13.01
N SER A 296 -10.96 -2.41 13.84
CA SER A 296 -11.55 -3.65 14.36
C SER A 296 -12.78 -3.34 15.22
N GLN A 297 -13.88 -4.04 14.94
CA GLN A 297 -15.12 -3.90 15.72
C GLN A 297 -14.97 -4.36 17.17
N SER A 298 -14.06 -5.31 17.44
CA SER A 298 -13.85 -5.87 18.76
C SER A 298 -13.01 -4.96 19.67
N THR A 299 -12.03 -4.25 19.12
CA THR A 299 -11.07 -3.45 19.89
C THR A 299 -11.25 -1.95 19.71
N ASN A 300 -12.02 -1.52 18.71
CA ASN A 300 -12.13 -0.12 18.27
C ASN A 300 -10.77 0.54 17.98
N ARG A 301 -9.79 -0.25 17.51
CA ARG A 301 -8.46 0.19 17.09
C ARG A 301 -8.22 -0.26 15.66
N PHE A 302 -7.31 0.41 14.97
CA PHE A 302 -6.83 -0.06 13.68
C PHE A 302 -6.15 -1.42 13.81
N ASP A 303 -6.47 -2.32 12.87
CA ASP A 303 -6.00 -3.70 12.85
C ASP A 303 -5.95 -4.19 11.40
N PHE A 304 -5.10 -5.18 11.12
CA PHE A 304 -4.92 -5.79 9.81
C PHE A 304 -5.94 -6.90 9.50
N GLY A 305 -6.92 -7.12 10.40
CA GLY A 305 -7.95 -8.14 10.25
C GLY A 305 -7.64 -9.42 11.03
N HIS A 306 -8.68 -10.25 11.16
CA HIS A 306 -8.65 -11.46 12.00
C HIS A 306 -7.79 -12.61 11.46
N PHE A 307 -7.38 -12.53 10.22
CA PHE A 307 -6.52 -13.51 9.53
C PHE A 307 -5.03 -13.23 9.69
N HIS A 308 -4.66 -11.97 9.90
CA HIS A 308 -3.28 -11.52 9.98
C HIS A 308 -2.51 -12.29 11.06
N HIS A 309 -1.40 -12.91 10.68
CA HIS A 309 -0.54 -13.76 11.49
C HIS A 309 -1.26 -14.94 12.15
N THR A 310 -2.26 -15.52 11.49
CA THR A 310 -2.99 -16.72 11.92
C THR A 310 -3.06 -17.76 10.80
N HIS A 311 -3.37 -19.02 11.14
CA HIS A 311 -3.60 -20.09 10.15
C HIS A 311 -4.86 -19.86 9.30
N LYS A 312 -5.65 -18.81 9.60
CA LYS A 312 -6.77 -18.38 8.76
C LYS A 312 -6.32 -17.63 7.51
N ASP A 313 -5.08 -17.19 7.45
CA ASP A 313 -4.53 -16.60 6.22
C ASP A 313 -4.23 -17.68 5.18
N ASN A 314 -5.29 -18.16 4.56
CA ASN A 314 -5.28 -19.18 3.53
C ASN A 314 -6.14 -18.77 2.33
N LEU A 315 -6.26 -19.61 1.31
CA LEU A 315 -6.98 -19.28 0.06
C LEU A 315 -8.47 -18.99 0.26
N GLU A 316 -9.09 -19.42 1.36
CA GLU A 316 -10.53 -19.23 1.63
C GLU A 316 -10.89 -17.76 1.88
N ILE A 317 -9.93 -16.96 2.39
CA ILE A 317 -10.16 -15.54 2.63
C ILE A 317 -9.94 -14.68 1.39
N ILE A 318 -9.32 -15.22 0.33
CA ILE A 318 -8.99 -14.45 -0.87
C ILE A 318 -10.24 -14.24 -1.73
N ASP A 319 -10.54 -12.97 -1.98
CA ASP A 319 -11.64 -12.53 -2.84
C ASP A 319 -11.11 -11.96 -4.16
N PRO A 320 -11.45 -12.60 -5.30
CA PRO A 320 -11.09 -12.08 -6.62
C PRO A 320 -11.56 -10.64 -6.88
N GLN A 321 -12.65 -10.19 -6.26
CA GLN A 321 -13.13 -8.80 -6.43
C GLN A 321 -12.19 -7.79 -5.75
N THR A 322 -11.63 -8.12 -4.60
CA THR A 322 -10.61 -7.31 -3.94
C THR A 322 -9.36 -7.22 -4.80
N LEU A 323 -8.88 -8.35 -5.34
CA LEU A 323 -7.75 -8.37 -6.27
C LEU A 323 -8.02 -7.51 -7.51
N LYS A 324 -9.26 -7.58 -8.05
CA LYS A 324 -9.69 -6.73 -9.19
C LYS A 324 -9.65 -5.25 -8.84
N ALA A 325 -10.18 -4.88 -7.67
CA ALA A 325 -10.23 -3.48 -7.24
C ALA A 325 -8.85 -2.86 -7.15
N VAL A 326 -7.90 -3.57 -6.51
CA VAL A 326 -6.51 -3.09 -6.39
C VAL A 326 -5.80 -3.14 -7.72
N GLY A 327 -5.77 -4.30 -8.36
CA GLY A 327 -5.01 -4.51 -9.58
C GLY A 327 -5.44 -3.60 -10.75
N GLN A 328 -6.77 -3.45 -10.97
CA GLN A 328 -7.25 -2.55 -12.03
C GLN A 328 -6.96 -1.08 -11.71
N THR A 329 -7.03 -0.68 -10.42
CA THR A 329 -6.73 0.70 -10.03
C THR A 329 -5.25 1.01 -10.27
N VAL A 330 -4.34 0.16 -9.80
CA VAL A 330 -2.89 0.35 -10.01
C VAL A 330 -2.57 0.31 -11.51
N LEU A 331 -3.07 -0.69 -12.23
CA LEU A 331 -2.84 -0.82 -13.68
C LEU A 331 -3.31 0.44 -14.43
N THR A 332 -4.55 0.90 -14.19
CA THR A 332 -5.05 2.10 -14.84
C THR A 332 -4.24 3.33 -14.45
N TYR A 333 -3.74 3.39 -13.21
CA TYR A 333 -2.89 4.47 -12.76
C TYR A 333 -1.58 4.52 -13.57
N LEU A 334 -0.92 3.38 -13.78
CA LEU A 334 0.33 3.30 -14.58
C LEU A 334 0.16 3.82 -16.01
N TYR A 335 -0.99 3.60 -16.64
CA TYR A 335 -1.27 4.11 -18.01
C TYR A 335 -1.65 5.60 -18.05
N ASN A 336 -1.66 6.30 -16.90
CA ASN A 336 -2.12 7.69 -16.78
C ASN A 336 -1.11 8.60 -16.07
N ILE A 337 0.14 8.20 -15.99
CA ILE A 337 1.22 8.96 -15.35
C ILE A 337 2.30 9.38 -16.33
#